data_f913228354677319d10509246cc4f090
#
_entry.id   f913228354677319d10509246cc4f090
#
_cell.length_a   1.000
_cell.length_b   1.000
_cell.length_c   1.000
_cell.angle_alpha   90.00
_cell.angle_beta   90.00
_cell.angle_gamma   90.00
#
_symmetry.space_group_name_H-M   'P 1'
#
loop_
_entity.id
_entity.type
_entity.pdbx_description
1 polymer ?
#
loop_
_entity_poly.entity_id
_entity_poly.type
_entity_poly.pdbx_seq_one_letter_code
_entity_poly.pdbx_strand_id
1 'polypeptide(L)'
;MELLTDSEYNWLTKSHPGLTYIPSARMIVGKFWVNAKYRELAEITDDYEVLIHLNHGNSFPTVYETAGKIKRMAKTLNQPMSELHVNYDGTLCLIRPDKMINYYFRGLNIKDFMKHLETHLYWVSYFYQYGTAPWGAEKHGG
;
A
#
# COMPACT_ATOMS: atom_id res chain seq x y z
N MET A 1 -7.54 -11.60 4.87
CA MET A 1 -6.94 -12.32 3.73
C MET A 1 -6.32 -13.61 4.23
N GLU A 2 -6.56 -14.71 3.54
CA GLU A 2 -5.98 -15.98 3.92
C GLU A 2 -4.47 -16.03 3.66
N LEU A 3 -3.78 -17.02 4.23
CA LEU A 3 -2.39 -17.26 3.90
C LEU A 3 -2.24 -17.55 2.40
N LEU A 4 -1.07 -17.21 1.86
CA LEU A 4 -0.83 -17.34 0.42
C LEU A 4 -0.81 -18.82 0.00
N THR A 5 -1.41 -19.10 -1.15
CA THR A 5 -1.24 -20.39 -1.83
C THR A 5 0.18 -20.46 -2.39
N ASP A 6 0.62 -21.68 -2.78
CA ASP A 6 1.92 -21.85 -3.42
C ASP A 6 2.05 -21.01 -4.70
N SER A 7 0.97 -20.95 -5.48
CA SER A 7 0.95 -20.12 -6.70
C SER A 7 1.10 -18.63 -6.39
N GLU A 8 0.41 -18.15 -5.36
CA GLU A 8 0.51 -16.75 -4.92
C GLU A 8 1.90 -16.44 -4.38
N TYR A 9 2.48 -17.35 -3.61
CA TYR A 9 3.83 -17.21 -3.09
C TYR A 9 4.86 -17.13 -4.23
N ASN A 10 4.75 -18.01 -5.22
CA ASN A 10 5.64 -17.98 -6.39
C ASN A 10 5.51 -16.68 -7.17
N TRP A 11 4.29 -16.19 -7.34
CA TRP A 11 4.07 -14.90 -7.99
C TRP A 11 4.71 -13.76 -7.19
N LEU A 12 4.53 -13.75 -5.87
CA LEU A 12 5.08 -12.71 -5.00
C LEU A 12 6.60 -12.65 -5.10
N THR A 13 7.28 -13.80 -5.02
CA THR A 13 8.73 -13.85 -5.07
C THR A 13 9.31 -13.38 -6.40
N LYS A 14 8.59 -13.62 -7.49
CA LYS A 14 9.00 -13.18 -8.83
C LYS A 14 8.69 -11.70 -9.08
N SER A 15 7.52 -11.25 -8.64
CA SER A 15 7.04 -9.90 -8.93
C SER A 15 7.53 -8.86 -7.93
N HIS A 16 7.81 -9.28 -6.70
CA HIS A 16 8.25 -8.40 -5.62
C HIS A 16 9.41 -9.05 -4.85
N PRO A 17 10.60 -9.17 -5.47
CA PRO A 17 11.72 -9.89 -4.87
C PRO A 17 12.28 -9.24 -3.60
N GLY A 18 11.96 -7.96 -3.36
CA GLY A 18 12.36 -7.27 -2.13
C GLY A 18 11.52 -7.60 -0.91
N LEU A 19 10.42 -8.36 -1.09
CA LEU A 19 9.52 -8.72 -0.01
C LEU A 19 9.76 -10.16 0.46
N THR A 20 9.65 -10.38 1.76
CA THR A 20 9.76 -11.70 2.40
C THR A 20 8.44 -12.05 3.05
N TYR A 21 7.91 -13.23 2.71
CA TYR A 21 6.69 -13.77 3.29
C TYR A 21 7.02 -14.59 4.54
N ILE A 22 6.37 -14.28 5.66
CA ILE A 22 6.54 -14.97 6.95
C ILE A 22 5.18 -15.51 7.37
N PRO A 23 4.81 -16.73 6.91
CA PRO A 23 3.45 -17.26 7.15
C PRO A 23 3.16 -17.48 8.64
N SER A 24 4.14 -17.87 9.44
CA SER A 24 3.96 -18.07 10.89
C SER A 24 3.53 -16.80 11.61
N ALA A 25 3.92 -15.63 11.10
CA ALA A 25 3.54 -14.33 11.64
C ALA A 25 2.44 -13.65 10.83
N ARG A 26 1.94 -14.27 9.77
CA ARG A 26 0.96 -13.72 8.83
C ARG A 26 1.41 -12.37 8.28
N MET A 27 2.69 -12.27 7.91
CA MET A 27 3.27 -11.00 7.46
C MET A 27 4.02 -11.13 6.15
N ILE A 28 4.05 -10.03 5.42
CA ILE A 28 4.95 -9.82 4.29
C ILE A 28 5.73 -8.54 4.61
N VAL A 29 7.06 -8.62 4.62
CA VAL A 29 7.90 -7.50 5.04
C VAL A 29 9.02 -7.26 4.05
N GLY A 30 9.49 -6.04 3.98
CA GLY A 30 10.67 -5.69 3.21
C GLY A 30 10.48 -4.47 2.34
N LYS A 31 11.28 -4.40 1.28
CA LYS A 31 11.28 -3.26 0.38
C LYS A 31 10.28 -3.47 -0.75
N PHE A 32 9.36 -2.53 -0.87
CA PHE A 32 8.39 -2.47 -1.95
C PHE A 32 8.85 -1.43 -2.97
N TRP A 33 9.06 -1.87 -4.21
CA TRP A 33 9.45 -0.98 -5.30
C TRP A 33 8.22 -0.48 -6.03
N VAL A 34 8.12 0.85 -6.15
CA VAL A 34 7.13 1.48 -7.03
C VAL A 34 7.82 1.78 -8.35
N ASN A 35 7.28 1.27 -9.43
CA ASN A 35 7.76 1.55 -10.78
C ASN A 35 6.53 1.57 -11.67
N ALA A 36 5.89 2.73 -11.76
CA ALA A 36 4.58 2.85 -12.37
C ALA A 36 4.38 4.18 -13.07
N LYS A 37 3.53 4.13 -14.08
CA LYS A 37 3.05 5.30 -14.80
C LYS A 37 1.56 5.11 -15.05
N TYR A 38 0.77 6.12 -14.73
CA TYR A 38 -0.67 6.10 -14.93
C TYR A 38 -1.05 7.15 -15.95
N ARG A 39 -1.63 6.75 -17.08
CA ARG A 39 -2.08 7.65 -18.15
C ARG A 39 -0.95 8.58 -18.60
N GLU A 40 -1.23 9.89 -18.67
CA GLU A 40 -0.27 10.92 -19.09
C GLU A 40 0.55 11.48 -17.93
N LEU A 41 0.42 10.91 -16.73
CA LEU A 41 1.14 11.35 -15.56
C LEU A 41 2.59 10.90 -15.60
N ALA A 42 3.43 11.52 -14.78
CA ALA A 42 4.85 11.18 -14.71
C ALA A 42 5.07 9.75 -14.24
N GLU A 43 6.08 9.09 -14.80
CA GLU A 43 6.57 7.82 -14.29
C GLU A 43 7.23 8.05 -12.92
N ILE A 44 6.88 7.21 -11.96
CA ILE A 44 7.47 7.24 -10.61
C ILE A 44 8.26 5.97 -10.39
N THR A 45 9.52 6.13 -10.00
CA THR A 45 10.35 5.04 -9.49
C THR A 45 10.77 5.42 -8.07
N ASP A 46 10.34 4.63 -7.10
CA ASP A 46 10.57 4.90 -5.68
C ASP A 46 10.54 3.59 -4.91
N ASP A 47 10.85 3.62 -3.63
CA ASP A 47 10.79 2.44 -2.78
C ASP A 47 10.35 2.80 -1.35
N TYR A 48 9.75 1.82 -0.68
CA TYR A 48 9.25 1.95 0.68
C TYR A 48 9.54 0.68 1.46
N GLU A 49 9.94 0.82 2.71
CA GLU A 49 9.98 -0.32 3.62
C GLU A 49 8.59 -0.52 4.20
N VAL A 50 8.04 -1.72 4.01
CA VAL A 50 6.65 -2.01 4.41
C VAL A 50 6.56 -3.24 5.29
N LEU A 51 5.55 -3.25 6.16
CA LEU A 51 5.08 -4.42 6.87
C LEU A 51 3.60 -4.59 6.54
N ILE A 52 3.27 -5.72 5.93
CA ILE A 52 1.91 -6.06 5.54
C ILE A 52 1.44 -7.19 6.44
N HIS A 53 0.40 -6.95 7.24
CA HIS A 53 -0.19 -7.96 8.09
C HIS A 53 -1.43 -8.55 7.41
N LEU A 54 -1.41 -9.88 7.21
CA LEU A 54 -2.53 -10.59 6.61
C LEU A 54 -3.54 -10.91 7.70
N ASN A 55 -4.56 -10.09 7.81
CA ASN A 55 -5.61 -10.28 8.80
C ASN A 55 -6.42 -11.55 8.49
N HIS A 56 -6.97 -12.17 9.54
CA HIS A 56 -7.75 -13.39 9.38
C HIS A 56 -9.04 -13.15 8.60
N GLY A 57 -9.55 -14.22 7.99
CA GLY A 57 -10.78 -14.18 7.23
C GLY A 57 -10.67 -13.32 5.98
N ASN A 58 -11.75 -12.61 5.65
CA ASN A 58 -11.83 -11.76 4.47
C ASN A 58 -11.44 -10.30 4.76
N SER A 59 -10.81 -10.04 5.90
CA SER A 59 -10.37 -8.69 6.27
C SER A 59 -9.26 -8.21 5.36
N PHE A 60 -9.32 -6.93 5.01
CA PHE A 60 -8.30 -6.30 4.20
C PHE A 60 -6.96 -6.28 4.96
N PRO A 61 -5.82 -6.57 4.31
CA PRO A 61 -4.53 -6.49 4.98
C PRO A 61 -4.23 -5.10 5.53
N THR A 62 -3.49 -5.07 6.62
CA THR A 62 -3.04 -3.83 7.27
C THR A 62 -1.60 -3.56 6.87
N VAL A 63 -1.30 -2.33 6.45
CA VAL A 63 0.04 -1.97 5.98
C VAL A 63 0.60 -0.82 6.81
N TYR A 64 1.87 -0.97 7.20
CA TYR A 64 2.68 0.08 7.81
C TYR A 64 3.88 0.39 6.91
N GLU A 65 4.23 1.65 6.81
CA GLU A 65 5.55 2.04 6.28
C GLU A 65 6.50 2.14 7.46
N THR A 66 7.55 1.32 7.46
CA THR A 66 8.34 1.05 8.68
C THR A 66 9.60 1.90 8.84
N ALA A 67 10.02 2.60 7.80
CA ALA A 67 11.25 3.40 7.84
C ALA A 67 11.03 4.88 8.17
N GLY A 68 9.80 5.30 8.42
CA GLY A 68 9.48 6.70 8.71
C GLY A 68 9.60 7.62 7.50
N LYS A 69 9.62 7.07 6.29
CA LYS A 69 9.78 7.85 5.05
C LYS A 69 8.62 8.79 4.82
N ILE A 70 7.39 8.30 4.95
CA ILE A 70 6.19 9.13 4.74
C ILE A 70 6.10 10.22 5.80
N LYS A 71 6.49 9.90 7.04
CA LYS A 71 6.55 10.90 8.10
C LYS A 71 7.52 12.03 7.75
N ARG A 72 8.69 11.71 7.22
CA ARG A 72 9.67 12.72 6.78
C ARG A 72 9.15 13.51 5.59
N MET A 73 8.46 12.87 4.64
CA MET A 73 7.82 13.56 3.52
C MET A 73 6.78 14.58 4.00
N ALA A 74 5.91 14.16 4.91
CA ALA A 74 4.88 15.03 5.49
C ALA A 74 5.51 16.25 6.18
N LYS A 75 6.57 16.02 6.93
CA LYS A 75 7.30 17.10 7.61
C LYS A 75 7.89 18.08 6.61
N THR A 76 8.54 17.57 5.55
CA THR A 76 9.13 18.41 4.50
C THR A 76 8.08 19.26 3.79
N LEU A 77 6.90 18.67 3.54
CA LEU A 77 5.79 19.37 2.89
C LEU A 77 4.99 20.26 3.85
N ASN A 78 5.30 20.21 5.14
CA ASN A 78 4.54 20.88 6.19
C ASN A 78 3.05 20.49 6.14
N GLN A 79 2.78 19.19 6.00
CA GLN A 79 1.45 18.62 5.92
C GLN A 79 1.25 17.56 7.00
N PRO A 80 0.02 17.37 7.49
CA PRO A 80 -0.26 16.27 8.40
C PRO A 80 -0.19 14.93 7.65
N MET A 81 0.07 13.86 8.39
CA MET A 81 0.16 12.51 7.82
C MET A 81 -1.12 12.10 7.09
N SER A 82 -2.29 12.59 7.55
CA SER A 82 -3.58 12.31 6.91
C SER A 82 -3.66 12.80 5.46
N GLU A 83 -2.96 13.87 5.12
CA GLU A 83 -2.89 14.37 3.74
C GLU A 83 -2.08 13.44 2.83
N LEU A 84 -1.25 12.58 3.41
CA LEU A 84 -0.48 11.54 2.71
C LEU A 84 -1.14 10.17 2.86
N HIS A 85 -2.41 10.13 3.21
CA HIS A 85 -3.23 8.92 3.34
C HIS A 85 -2.67 7.92 4.35
N VAL A 86 -2.20 8.43 5.49
CA VAL A 86 -1.84 7.63 6.64
C VAL A 86 -2.86 7.90 7.74
N ASN A 87 -3.45 6.85 8.28
CA ASN A 87 -4.39 6.94 9.39
C ASN A 87 -3.66 7.36 10.68
N TYR A 88 -4.41 7.86 11.65
CA TYR A 88 -3.80 8.33 12.89
C TYR A 88 -3.07 7.23 13.66
N ASP A 89 -3.46 5.95 13.47
CA ASP A 89 -2.78 4.79 14.08
C ASP A 89 -1.52 4.35 13.33
N GLY A 90 -1.15 5.05 12.25
CA GLY A 90 0.04 4.76 11.47
C GLY A 90 -0.18 3.81 10.29
N THR A 91 -1.37 3.23 10.15
CA THR A 91 -1.67 2.35 9.02
C THR A 91 -1.92 3.16 7.74
N LEU A 92 -1.57 2.58 6.59
CA LEU A 92 -1.86 3.22 5.30
C LEU A 92 -3.34 3.06 4.96
N CYS A 93 -3.96 4.15 4.53
CA CYS A 93 -5.36 4.15 4.10
C CYS A 93 -5.45 3.79 2.62
N LEU A 94 -5.43 2.49 2.31
CA LEU A 94 -5.35 2.00 0.93
C LEU A 94 -6.68 2.05 0.19
N ILE A 95 -7.79 1.96 0.93
CA ILE A 95 -9.12 1.91 0.34
C ILE A 95 -10.13 2.50 1.32
N ARG A 96 -11.13 3.16 0.77
CA ARG A 96 -12.22 3.69 1.60
C ARG A 96 -12.98 2.54 2.28
N PRO A 97 -13.39 2.70 3.54
CA PRO A 97 -14.14 1.67 4.26
C PRO A 97 -15.42 1.23 3.56
N ASP A 98 -16.13 2.14 2.87
CA ASP A 98 -17.36 1.83 2.15
C ASP A 98 -17.12 0.96 0.91
N LYS A 99 -15.91 0.87 0.42
CA LYS A 99 -15.54 0.02 -0.72
C LYS A 99 -14.99 -1.34 -0.29
N MET A 100 -14.65 -1.51 0.98
CA MET A 100 -14.06 -2.77 1.47
C MET A 100 -15.02 -3.95 1.33
N ILE A 101 -16.33 -3.70 1.43
CA ILE A 101 -17.33 -4.78 1.33
C ILE A 101 -17.23 -5.54 0.01
N ASN A 102 -16.85 -4.88 -1.07
CA ASN A 102 -16.67 -5.54 -2.37
C ASN A 102 -15.60 -6.62 -2.31
N TYR A 103 -14.55 -6.40 -1.52
CA TYR A 103 -13.47 -7.36 -1.36
C TYR A 103 -13.87 -8.51 -0.43
N TYR A 104 -14.73 -8.25 0.55
CA TYR A 104 -15.25 -9.31 1.41
C TYR A 104 -16.06 -10.34 0.61
N PHE A 105 -16.85 -9.88 -0.36
CA PHE A 105 -17.68 -10.77 -1.19
C PHE A 105 -16.92 -11.44 -2.32
N ARG A 106 -15.97 -10.74 -2.95
CA ARG A 106 -15.22 -11.29 -4.09
C ARG A 106 -14.03 -12.11 -3.68
N GLY A 107 -13.55 -11.95 -2.46
CA GLY A 107 -12.25 -12.44 -2.04
C GLY A 107 -11.12 -11.57 -2.57
N LEU A 108 -10.25 -11.12 -1.68
CA LEU A 108 -9.07 -10.33 -2.06
C LEU A 108 -7.89 -11.27 -2.24
N ASN A 109 -7.26 -11.25 -3.42
CA ASN A 109 -6.04 -12.01 -3.66
C ASN A 109 -4.81 -11.10 -3.58
N ILE A 110 -3.64 -11.72 -3.50
CA ILE A 110 -2.38 -10.99 -3.32
C ILE A 110 -2.07 -10.04 -4.49
N LYS A 111 -2.42 -10.43 -5.71
CA LYS A 111 -2.14 -9.61 -6.90
C LYS A 111 -2.92 -8.31 -6.86
N ASP A 112 -4.21 -8.39 -6.55
CA ASP A 112 -5.08 -7.22 -6.43
C ASP A 112 -4.62 -6.32 -5.29
N PHE A 113 -4.26 -6.92 -4.17
CA PHE A 113 -3.76 -6.16 -3.02
C PHE A 113 -2.47 -5.40 -3.35
N MET A 114 -1.51 -6.07 -3.98
CA MET A 114 -0.24 -5.41 -4.36
C MET A 114 -0.45 -4.28 -5.34
N LYS A 115 -1.44 -4.40 -6.23
CA LYS A 115 -1.81 -3.31 -7.13
C LYS A 115 -2.38 -2.11 -6.38
N HIS A 116 -3.23 -2.34 -5.39
CA HIS A 116 -3.73 -1.26 -4.54
C HIS A 116 -2.59 -0.57 -3.79
N LEU A 117 -1.66 -1.34 -3.26
CA LEU A 117 -0.51 -0.80 -2.55
C LEU A 117 0.36 0.04 -3.48
N GLU A 118 0.64 -0.43 -4.69
CA GLU A 118 1.41 0.33 -5.66
C GLU A 118 0.72 1.63 -6.04
N THR A 119 -0.58 1.59 -6.29
CA THR A 119 -1.35 2.78 -6.62
C THR A 119 -1.31 3.82 -5.49
N HIS A 120 -1.44 3.35 -4.25
CA HIS A 120 -1.37 4.22 -3.08
C HIS A 120 0.01 4.88 -2.95
N LEU A 121 1.08 4.08 -3.04
CA LEU A 121 2.44 4.60 -2.88
C LEU A 121 2.88 5.45 -4.07
N TYR A 122 2.39 5.16 -5.28
CA TYR A 122 2.54 6.05 -6.42
C TYR A 122 1.95 7.43 -6.12
N TRP A 123 0.73 7.45 -5.58
CA TRP A 123 0.05 8.71 -5.24
C TRP A 123 0.89 9.52 -4.22
N VAL A 124 1.41 8.84 -3.19
CA VAL A 124 2.22 9.48 -2.15
C VAL A 124 3.51 10.05 -2.73
N SER A 125 4.24 9.27 -3.52
CA SER A 125 5.48 9.71 -4.16
C SER A 125 5.24 10.87 -5.12
N TYR A 126 4.17 10.79 -5.91
CA TYR A 126 3.82 11.87 -6.85
C TYR A 126 3.52 13.17 -6.10
N PHE A 127 2.67 13.09 -5.07
CA PHE A 127 2.32 14.24 -4.24
C PHE A 127 3.57 14.89 -3.64
N TYR A 128 4.48 14.07 -3.13
CA TYR A 128 5.73 14.57 -2.56
C TYR A 128 6.62 15.24 -3.61
N GLN A 129 6.80 14.62 -4.77
CA GLN A 129 7.71 15.11 -5.80
C GLN A 129 7.18 16.35 -6.52
N TYR A 130 5.89 16.45 -6.75
CA TYR A 130 5.30 17.49 -7.57
C TYR A 130 4.47 18.51 -6.79
N GLY A 131 4.23 18.29 -5.51
CA GLY A 131 3.48 19.20 -4.66
C GLY A 131 1.98 19.25 -4.94
N THR A 132 1.49 18.38 -5.82
CA THR A 132 0.08 18.28 -6.17
C THR A 132 -0.30 16.82 -6.36
N ALA A 133 -1.56 16.48 -6.05
CA ALA A 133 -2.05 15.12 -6.21
C ALA A 133 -2.17 14.74 -7.69
N PRO A 134 -1.83 13.48 -8.06
CA PRO A 134 -1.99 13.04 -9.46
C PRO A 134 -3.45 12.89 -9.87
N TRP A 135 -4.34 12.62 -8.92
CA TRP A 135 -5.79 12.56 -9.07
C TRP A 135 -6.44 12.86 -7.73
N GLY A 136 -7.75 13.05 -7.73
CA GLY A 136 -8.50 13.29 -6.49
C GLY A 136 -8.36 12.12 -5.53
N ALA A 137 -8.03 12.44 -4.28
CA ALA A 137 -7.91 11.44 -3.25
C ALA A 137 -9.26 10.91 -2.82
N GLU A 138 -9.34 9.63 -2.49
CA GLU A 138 -10.52 9.08 -1.84
C GLU A 138 -10.63 9.63 -0.42
N LYS A 139 -11.86 9.91 0.01
CA LYS A 139 -12.08 10.36 1.37
C LYS A 139 -11.79 9.23 2.34
N HIS A 140 -11.15 9.56 3.45
CA HIS A 140 -11.04 8.63 4.56
C HIS A 140 -12.42 8.39 5.17
N GLY A 141 -12.65 7.20 5.70
CA GLY A 141 -13.90 6.87 6.37
C GLY A 141 -14.08 7.74 7.62
N GLY A 142 -15.13 8.45 7.68
CA GLY A 142 -15.42 9.34 8.79
C GLY A 142 -15.62 10.75 8.32
#